data_4ccfe059905639357e7c254513f13512
#
_entry.id   4ccfe059905639357e7c254513f13512
#
_cell.length_a   1.000
_cell.length_b   1.000
_cell.length_c   1.000
_cell.angle_alpha   90.00
_cell.angle_beta   90.00
_cell.angle_gamma   90.00
#
_symmetry.space_group_name_H-M   'P 1'
#
loop_
_entity.id
_entity.type
_entity.pdbx_description
1 polymer ?
#
loop_
_entity_poly.entity_id
_entity_poly.type
_entity_poly.pdbx_seq_one_letter_code
_entity_poly.pdbx_strand_id
1 'polypeptide(L)'
;MSPAADTAALASTSGAPLAPLVAAQLNFVLSQANLPIRVGQIWSGCRDGRYADRFTLAIPFCLDYVYCNPSPPADPLAGSNGLGFHVSDDSAIAGDFLYNALSPKVAPDVVFGPDDEGFQPLVDFDETGSGEKSCLANWDCRDTGALLSLIKELREFYIEYQKKRAAEVDDARLKFEISTVLSKEGIEVCMVSSNGRPDEVKFAVPLLDLDLAKLVPGCPWKLPQKIHLQAVFPISRSYSSVPSAPRLKLVSTPDLKSFFSVDDVKLPPWLDGMCMAEYLPNLEENLKIQVVEASASIGSRRRFIEALAPTFGRPLEADPVHFVIPLQFPKQQPVLTLESSQHFNAQGLPIMSAPVNDYPWSPRWDPTEMVERIYDFLVDECQTFKKFCSDSIPQQK
;
A
#
# COMPACT_ATOMS: atom_id res chain seq x y z
N MET A 1 -1.18 -14.20 13.02
CA MET A 1 -0.88 -13.26 14.13
C MET A 1 -2.05 -12.31 14.27
N SER A 2 -2.54 -12.11 15.48
CA SER A 2 -3.87 -11.58 15.80
C SER A 2 -3.93 -10.05 15.69
N PRO A 3 -5.03 -9.43 15.21
CA PRO A 3 -5.17 -7.97 15.09
C PRO A 3 -5.34 -7.23 16.43
N ALA A 4 -5.09 -7.90 17.55
CA ALA A 4 -5.23 -7.32 18.89
C ALA A 4 -4.03 -6.46 19.34
N ALA A 5 -2.93 -6.39 18.56
CA ALA A 5 -1.74 -5.66 18.96
C ALA A 5 -1.78 -4.16 18.62
N ASP A 6 -2.52 -3.75 17.57
CA ASP A 6 -2.55 -2.34 17.15
C ASP A 6 -3.56 -1.49 17.94
N THR A 7 -4.59 -2.10 18.52
CA THR A 7 -5.52 -1.39 19.42
C THR A 7 -4.89 -1.03 20.76
N ALA A 8 -3.81 -1.71 21.15
CA ALA A 8 -3.07 -1.39 22.38
C ALA A 8 -2.13 -0.17 22.22
N ALA A 9 -1.70 0.17 21.00
CA ALA A 9 -0.81 1.30 20.73
C ALA A 9 -1.52 2.67 20.90
N LEU A 10 -2.84 2.74 20.69
CA LEU A 10 -3.62 3.96 20.94
C LEU A 10 -3.88 4.25 22.43
N ALA A 11 -3.72 3.24 23.30
CA ALA A 11 -3.88 3.40 24.74
C ALA A 11 -2.65 4.00 25.47
N SER A 12 -1.50 4.11 24.78
CA SER A 12 -0.23 4.58 25.37
C SER A 12 0.11 6.05 25.10
N THR A 13 -0.63 6.76 24.23
CA THR A 13 -0.55 8.22 24.18
C THR A 13 -1.36 8.79 25.34
N SER A 14 -0.67 9.32 26.35
CA SER A 14 -1.11 9.87 27.64
C SER A 14 -2.20 10.96 27.54
N GLY A 15 -3.39 10.61 27.06
CA GLY A 15 -4.52 11.51 26.94
C GLY A 15 -5.70 11.06 27.81
N ALA A 16 -6.43 11.99 28.39
CA ALA A 16 -7.74 11.70 28.96
C ALA A 16 -8.64 11.09 27.85
N PRO A 17 -9.54 10.15 28.19
CA PRO A 17 -10.37 9.49 27.18
C PRO A 17 -11.31 10.52 26.54
N LEU A 18 -11.50 10.41 25.22
CA LEU A 18 -12.57 11.09 24.48
C LEU A 18 -13.95 10.72 25.08
N ALA A 19 -14.95 11.54 24.84
CA ALA A 19 -16.32 11.16 25.19
C ALA A 19 -16.66 9.78 24.60
N PRO A 20 -17.33 8.88 25.34
CA PRO A 20 -17.52 7.48 24.91
C PRO A 20 -18.15 7.31 23.53
N LEU A 21 -19.11 8.17 23.15
CA LEU A 21 -19.73 8.15 21.84
C LEU A 21 -18.75 8.53 20.72
N VAL A 22 -17.93 9.55 20.96
CA VAL A 22 -16.90 10.01 20.02
C VAL A 22 -15.83 8.93 19.84
N ALA A 23 -15.37 8.35 20.95
CA ALA A 23 -14.39 7.27 20.93
C ALA A 23 -14.90 6.03 20.16
N ALA A 24 -16.19 5.68 20.32
CA ALA A 24 -16.79 4.56 19.60
C ALA A 24 -16.81 4.79 18.10
N GLN A 25 -17.18 5.97 17.63
CA GLN A 25 -17.19 6.33 16.21
C GLN A 25 -15.77 6.35 15.63
N LEU A 26 -14.79 6.95 16.33
CA LEU A 26 -13.39 6.95 15.88
C LEU A 26 -12.81 5.54 15.79
N ASN A 27 -13.03 4.70 16.81
CA ASN A 27 -12.59 3.31 16.78
C ASN A 27 -13.23 2.51 15.66
N PHE A 28 -14.50 2.76 15.35
CA PHE A 28 -15.18 2.14 14.21
C PHE A 28 -14.50 2.53 12.90
N VAL A 29 -14.20 3.81 12.68
CA VAL A 29 -13.46 4.28 11.49
C VAL A 29 -12.11 3.60 11.37
N LEU A 30 -11.34 3.54 12.48
CA LEU A 30 -10.01 2.93 12.49
C LEU A 30 -10.02 1.40 12.33
N SER A 31 -11.14 0.75 12.64
CA SER A 31 -11.31 -0.69 12.41
C SER A 31 -11.54 -1.06 10.95
N GLN A 32 -11.82 -0.07 10.08
CA GLN A 32 -12.07 -0.31 8.66
C GLN A 32 -10.75 -0.55 7.92
N ALA A 33 -10.42 -1.82 7.66
CA ALA A 33 -9.17 -2.21 7.02
C ALA A 33 -8.98 -1.66 5.59
N ASN A 34 -10.06 -1.22 4.94
CA ASN A 34 -10.07 -0.69 3.57
C ASN A 34 -10.00 0.85 3.50
N LEU A 35 -9.87 1.51 4.64
CA LEU A 35 -9.77 2.96 4.72
C LEU A 35 -8.46 3.34 5.40
N PRO A 36 -7.42 3.73 4.66
CA PRO A 36 -6.13 4.11 5.23
C PRO A 36 -6.16 5.52 5.81
N ILE A 37 -7.06 5.73 6.78
CA ILE A 37 -7.18 6.99 7.50
C ILE A 37 -6.09 7.03 8.57
N ARG A 38 -5.32 8.12 8.59
CA ARG A 38 -4.33 8.37 9.63
C ARG A 38 -4.91 9.32 10.66
N VAL A 39 -4.76 8.98 11.94
CA VAL A 39 -5.09 9.87 13.04
C VAL A 39 -3.85 10.68 13.38
N GLY A 40 -4.00 11.99 13.36
CA GLY A 40 -2.98 12.92 13.84
C GLY A 40 -3.08 13.12 15.36
N GLN A 41 -3.13 14.36 15.79
CA GLN A 41 -3.24 14.69 17.22
C GLN A 41 -4.66 14.48 17.72
N ILE A 42 -4.78 14.06 18.98
CA ILE A 42 -6.05 13.91 19.70
C ILE A 42 -6.02 14.81 20.93
N TRP A 43 -7.05 15.62 21.11
CA TRP A 43 -7.26 16.46 22.29
C TRP A 43 -8.58 16.11 22.95
N SER A 44 -8.57 15.94 24.26
CA SER A 44 -9.78 15.68 25.03
C SER A 44 -10.20 16.93 25.82
N GLY A 45 -11.45 17.34 25.65
CA GLY A 45 -12.04 18.48 26.35
C GLY A 45 -12.14 18.29 27.86
N CYS A 46 -12.19 17.04 28.33
CA CYS A 46 -12.26 16.73 29.75
C CYS A 46 -10.95 17.01 30.49
N ARG A 47 -9.81 16.93 29.81
CA ARG A 47 -8.47 17.07 30.43
C ARG A 47 -8.02 18.53 30.53
N ASP A 48 -8.27 19.30 29.50
CA ASP A 48 -7.67 20.63 29.35
C ASP A 48 -8.62 21.76 29.79
N GLY A 49 -9.78 21.42 30.37
CA GLY A 49 -10.82 22.40 30.70
C GLY A 49 -11.42 23.09 29.47
N ARG A 50 -11.14 22.53 28.29
CA ARG A 50 -11.73 22.96 27.02
C ARG A 50 -12.97 22.11 26.74
N TYR A 51 -13.98 22.71 26.21
CA TYR A 51 -15.28 22.04 26.00
C TYR A 51 -15.37 21.29 24.67
N ALA A 52 -14.26 21.01 24.01
CA ALA A 52 -14.22 20.32 22.73
C ALA A 52 -13.29 19.10 22.76
N ASP A 53 -13.80 17.96 22.31
CA ASP A 53 -12.98 16.84 21.87
C ASP A 53 -12.58 17.10 20.43
N ARG A 54 -11.29 17.03 20.11
CA ARG A 54 -10.76 17.32 18.79
C ARG A 54 -9.78 16.24 18.37
N PHE A 55 -9.83 15.86 17.11
CA PHE A 55 -8.80 15.03 16.49
C PHE A 55 -8.64 15.39 15.02
N THR A 56 -7.41 15.27 14.53
CA THR A 56 -7.10 15.45 13.13
C THR A 56 -7.16 14.11 12.43
N LEU A 57 -7.88 14.03 11.32
CA LEU A 57 -7.84 12.89 10.40
C LEU A 57 -7.19 13.33 9.09
N ALA A 58 -6.22 12.54 8.63
CA ALA A 58 -5.70 12.65 7.27
C ALA A 58 -6.36 11.55 6.42
N ILE A 59 -7.15 11.99 5.46
CA ILE A 59 -7.89 11.12 4.54
C ILE A 59 -7.15 11.17 3.20
N PRO A 60 -6.57 10.07 2.71
CA PRO A 60 -5.85 10.08 1.46
C PRO A 60 -6.78 10.40 0.29
N PHE A 61 -6.26 11.14 -0.67
CA PHE A 61 -6.95 11.50 -1.90
C PHE A 61 -7.38 10.24 -2.68
N CYS A 62 -6.44 9.37 -3.01
CA CYS A 62 -6.74 8.05 -3.53
C CYS A 62 -6.58 7.02 -2.41
N LEU A 63 -7.67 6.40 -1.96
CA LEU A 63 -7.65 5.43 -0.86
C LEU A 63 -6.68 4.29 -1.09
N ASP A 64 -6.51 3.86 -2.34
CA ASP A 64 -5.65 2.75 -2.70
C ASP A 64 -4.15 3.13 -2.75
N TYR A 65 -3.82 4.43 -2.87
CA TYR A 65 -2.44 4.91 -2.91
C TYR A 65 -1.69 4.76 -1.59
N VAL A 66 -2.39 4.98 -0.48
CA VAL A 66 -1.74 4.97 0.84
C VAL A 66 -1.32 3.58 1.26
N TYR A 67 -2.02 2.54 0.80
CA TYR A 67 -1.60 1.15 1.03
C TYR A 67 -0.26 0.82 0.39
N CYS A 68 0.14 1.55 -0.63
CA CYS A 68 1.26 1.21 -1.49
C CYS A 68 2.56 1.94 -1.15
N ASN A 69 2.48 3.04 -0.42
CA ASN A 69 3.64 3.80 0.07
C ASN A 69 3.50 4.05 1.57
N PRO A 70 3.67 3.03 2.44
CA PRO A 70 3.86 3.31 3.85
C PRO A 70 5.15 4.12 3.93
N SER A 71 5.05 5.41 4.31
CA SER A 71 6.24 6.15 4.74
C SER A 71 6.91 5.30 5.82
N PRO A 72 8.24 5.09 5.77
CA PRO A 72 8.91 4.35 6.82
C PRO A 72 8.52 4.99 8.16
N PRO A 73 8.26 4.22 9.21
CA PRO A 73 7.97 4.77 10.51
C PRO A 73 9.10 5.73 10.86
N ALA A 74 8.74 6.98 11.21
CA ALA A 74 9.71 7.96 11.67
C ALA A 74 10.50 7.33 12.81
N ASP A 75 11.83 7.37 12.68
CA ASP A 75 12.76 6.75 13.63
C ASP A 75 12.44 7.26 15.05
N PRO A 76 12.04 6.44 16.02
CA PRO A 76 11.62 6.90 17.33
C PRO A 76 12.75 7.51 18.16
N LEU A 77 13.98 7.60 17.62
CA LEU A 77 15.18 8.13 18.27
C LEU A 77 15.58 9.53 17.79
N ALA A 78 14.90 10.15 16.83
CA ALA A 78 15.12 11.54 16.51
C ALA A 78 14.45 12.43 17.57
N GLY A 79 15.25 12.97 18.48
CA GLY A 79 14.82 13.75 19.65
C GLY A 79 13.79 14.82 19.33
N SER A 80 12.61 14.65 19.90
CA SER A 80 11.46 15.52 19.74
C SER A 80 11.59 16.77 20.60
N ASN A 81 11.94 17.86 19.97
CA ASN A 81 11.46 19.18 20.42
C ASN A 81 10.18 19.47 19.64
N GLY A 82 9.06 19.63 20.38
CA GLY A 82 7.69 19.74 19.94
C GLY A 82 7.45 20.60 18.70
N LEU A 83 7.41 19.95 17.56
CA LEU A 83 6.94 20.49 16.30
C LEU A 83 5.96 19.46 15.73
N GLY A 84 4.75 19.94 15.45
CA GLY A 84 3.67 19.12 14.90
C GLY A 84 4.17 18.32 13.70
N PHE A 85 3.73 17.07 13.62
CA PHE A 85 3.97 16.23 12.47
C PHE A 85 3.37 16.90 11.23
N HIS A 86 4.19 17.55 10.45
CA HIS A 86 3.85 17.88 9.08
C HIS A 86 3.72 16.55 8.34
N VAL A 87 2.50 16.13 8.11
CA VAL A 87 2.21 15.08 7.12
C VAL A 87 2.48 15.73 5.77
N SER A 88 3.70 15.65 5.29
CA SER A 88 4.09 16.07 3.94
C SER A 88 3.64 15.03 2.91
N ASP A 89 2.39 14.63 2.99
CA ASP A 89 1.72 13.86 1.93
C ASP A 89 0.80 14.85 1.22
N ASP A 90 1.36 15.53 0.20
CA ASP A 90 0.70 16.57 -0.63
C ASP A 90 -0.62 16.11 -1.27
N SER A 91 -1.09 14.92 -0.94
CA SER A 91 -2.25 14.26 -1.54
C SER A 91 -3.28 13.80 -0.51
N ALA A 92 -3.27 14.31 0.72
CA ALA A 92 -4.25 13.94 1.74
C ALA A 92 -5.11 15.15 2.14
N ILE A 93 -6.42 14.93 2.30
CA ILE A 93 -7.31 15.91 2.96
C ILE A 93 -7.01 15.84 4.46
N ALA A 94 -6.47 16.89 5.03
CA ALA A 94 -6.32 17.01 6.46
C ALA A 94 -7.53 17.78 7.02
N GLY A 95 -8.36 17.10 7.82
CA GLY A 95 -9.52 17.69 8.49
C GLY A 95 -9.41 17.56 10.00
N ASP A 96 -9.64 18.66 10.69
CA ASP A 96 -9.84 18.70 12.13
C ASP A 96 -11.32 18.48 12.46
N PHE A 97 -11.63 17.39 13.15
CA PHE A 97 -12.97 17.06 13.62
C PHE A 97 -13.12 17.52 15.06
N LEU A 98 -14.03 18.47 15.27
CA LEU A 98 -14.29 19.10 16.57
C LEU A 98 -15.65 18.67 17.09
N TYR A 99 -15.67 17.91 18.17
CA TYR A 99 -16.89 17.53 18.87
C TYR A 99 -17.11 18.42 20.11
N ASN A 100 -18.34 18.85 20.31
CA ASN A 100 -18.70 19.50 21.57
C ASN A 100 -18.73 18.46 22.70
N ALA A 101 -17.71 18.48 23.58
CA ALA A 101 -17.57 17.51 24.69
C ALA A 101 -18.74 17.60 25.71
N LEU A 102 -19.42 18.76 25.81
CA LEU A 102 -20.62 18.93 26.67
C LEU A 102 -21.88 18.41 26.02
N SER A 103 -21.90 18.37 24.69
CA SER A 103 -23.02 17.89 23.89
C SER A 103 -22.56 16.94 22.78
N PRO A 104 -22.02 15.77 23.12
CA PRO A 104 -21.46 14.84 22.13
C PRO A 104 -22.50 14.20 21.20
N LYS A 105 -23.76 14.59 21.36
CA LYS A 105 -24.87 14.21 20.48
C LYS A 105 -24.98 15.07 19.23
N VAL A 106 -24.36 16.25 19.24
CA VAL A 106 -24.31 17.15 18.10
C VAL A 106 -23.26 16.64 17.11
N ALA A 107 -23.52 16.85 15.82
CA ALA A 107 -22.54 16.53 14.76
C ALA A 107 -21.24 17.32 14.98
N PRO A 108 -20.09 16.78 14.55
CA PRO A 108 -18.84 17.51 14.64
C PRO A 108 -18.77 18.65 13.64
N ASP A 109 -18.08 19.72 14.02
CA ASP A 109 -17.58 20.69 13.07
C ASP A 109 -16.33 20.13 12.38
N VAL A 110 -16.17 20.41 11.09
CA VAL A 110 -14.98 19.98 10.31
C VAL A 110 -14.28 21.22 9.76
N VAL A 111 -12.99 21.35 10.08
CA VAL A 111 -12.15 22.46 9.62
C VAL A 111 -11.03 21.89 8.76
N PHE A 112 -10.90 22.40 7.53
CA PHE A 112 -9.85 22.00 6.60
C PHE A 112 -8.63 22.91 6.73
N GLY A 113 -7.48 22.40 6.26
CA GLY A 113 -6.21 23.14 6.31
C GLY A 113 -6.18 24.35 5.37
N PRO A 114 -5.17 25.23 5.53
CA PRO A 114 -5.05 26.45 4.72
C PRO A 114 -4.85 26.18 3.21
N ASP A 115 -4.35 25.01 2.85
CA ASP A 115 -4.17 24.62 1.44
C ASP A 115 -5.51 24.34 0.74
N ASP A 116 -6.57 24.12 1.52
CA ASP A 116 -7.93 23.83 1.08
C ASP A 116 -8.95 24.89 1.50
N GLU A 117 -8.52 26.15 1.69
CA GLU A 117 -9.42 27.28 2.07
C GLU A 117 -10.64 27.42 1.15
N GLY A 118 -10.50 27.10 -0.13
CA GLY A 118 -11.59 27.11 -1.11
C GLY A 118 -12.53 25.90 -1.03
N PHE A 119 -12.22 24.89 -0.21
CA PHE A 119 -13.06 23.73 -0.04
C PHE A 119 -14.07 23.97 1.09
N GLN A 120 -15.30 24.31 0.72
CA GLN A 120 -16.40 24.62 1.65
C GLN A 120 -17.60 23.70 1.39
N PRO A 121 -17.49 22.38 1.63
CA PRO A 121 -18.50 21.41 1.23
C PRO A 121 -19.85 21.60 1.92
N LEU A 122 -19.89 22.31 3.04
CA LEU A 122 -21.09 22.45 3.86
C LEU A 122 -21.91 23.73 3.55
N VAL A 123 -21.32 24.66 2.80
CA VAL A 123 -21.99 25.94 2.44
C VAL A 123 -22.81 25.82 1.15
N ASP A 124 -22.36 24.97 0.22
CA ASP A 124 -23.00 24.80 -1.10
C ASP A 124 -24.38 24.08 -1.04
N PHE A 125 -24.76 23.53 0.11
CA PHE A 125 -26.01 22.78 0.27
C PHE A 125 -27.27 23.67 0.29
N ASP A 126 -27.15 24.95 0.65
CA ASP A 126 -28.31 25.83 0.77
C ASP A 126 -28.76 26.41 -0.58
N GLU A 127 -27.90 26.45 -1.61
CA GLU A 127 -28.24 27.16 -2.85
C GLU A 127 -28.80 26.26 -3.96
N THR A 128 -28.56 24.94 -3.95
CA THR A 128 -28.88 24.08 -5.10
C THR A 128 -30.20 23.31 -5.00
N GLY A 129 -30.87 23.30 -3.84
CA GLY A 129 -32.23 22.73 -3.70
C GLY A 129 -32.37 21.24 -4.09
N SER A 130 -31.26 20.54 -4.40
CA SER A 130 -31.27 19.12 -4.72
C SER A 130 -31.24 18.31 -3.43
N GLY A 131 -32.36 17.72 -3.13
CA GLY A 131 -32.78 17.17 -1.85
C GLY A 131 -32.07 15.94 -1.32
N GLU A 132 -30.79 15.72 -1.54
CA GLU A 132 -30.02 14.73 -0.78
C GLU A 132 -29.56 15.40 0.53
N LYS A 133 -30.20 15.00 1.63
CA LYS A 133 -29.86 15.48 2.95
C LYS A 133 -28.49 14.99 3.34
N SER A 134 -27.53 15.91 3.55
CA SER A 134 -26.20 15.62 4.11
C SER A 134 -26.30 14.72 5.35
N CYS A 135 -25.31 13.84 5.56
CA CYS A 135 -25.23 13.04 6.79
C CYS A 135 -25.25 13.89 8.06
N LEU A 136 -24.82 15.16 7.99
CA LEU A 136 -24.88 16.09 9.11
C LEU A 136 -26.32 16.47 9.48
N ALA A 137 -27.23 16.58 8.51
CA ALA A 137 -28.63 16.89 8.76
C ALA A 137 -29.36 15.74 9.47
N ASN A 138 -28.92 14.50 9.27
CA ASN A 138 -29.48 13.30 9.88
C ASN A 138 -28.51 12.65 10.89
N TRP A 139 -27.67 13.45 11.55
CA TRP A 139 -26.67 12.95 12.46
C TRP A 139 -27.27 12.14 13.63
N ASP A 140 -26.89 10.87 13.71
CA ASP A 140 -27.16 10.02 14.87
C ASP A 140 -25.88 9.72 15.64
N CYS A 141 -25.73 10.34 16.80
CA CYS A 141 -24.56 10.12 17.66
C CYS A 141 -24.42 8.69 18.17
N ARG A 142 -25.48 7.88 18.16
CA ARG A 142 -25.49 6.49 18.61
C ARG A 142 -25.04 5.53 17.51
N ASP A 143 -25.13 5.97 16.26
CA ASP A 143 -24.59 5.21 15.12
C ASP A 143 -23.06 5.33 15.11
N THR A 144 -22.38 4.23 15.38
CA THR A 144 -20.92 4.17 15.31
C THR A 144 -20.37 4.39 13.90
N GLY A 145 -21.19 4.16 12.87
CA GLY A 145 -20.88 4.39 11.47
C GLY A 145 -21.07 5.83 10.99
N ALA A 146 -21.68 6.71 11.81
CA ALA A 146 -22.01 8.07 11.38
C ALA A 146 -20.78 8.88 10.94
N LEU A 147 -19.68 8.82 11.71
CA LEU A 147 -18.41 9.48 11.34
C LEU A 147 -17.84 8.93 10.03
N LEU A 148 -17.90 7.62 9.81
CA LEU A 148 -17.46 7.00 8.56
C LEU A 148 -18.29 7.50 7.36
N SER A 149 -19.60 7.62 7.52
CA SER A 149 -20.48 8.14 6.48
C SER A 149 -20.16 9.59 6.13
N LEU A 150 -19.91 10.42 7.15
CA LEU A 150 -19.46 11.80 6.96
C LEU A 150 -18.12 11.88 6.22
N ILE A 151 -17.14 11.05 6.60
CA ILE A 151 -15.83 11.01 5.93
C ILE A 151 -15.97 10.64 4.45
N LYS A 152 -16.84 9.68 4.12
CA LYS A 152 -17.08 9.28 2.72
C LYS A 152 -17.73 10.41 1.92
N GLU A 153 -18.74 11.07 2.48
CA GLU A 153 -19.40 12.21 1.86
C GLU A 153 -18.43 13.37 1.60
N LEU A 154 -17.64 13.75 2.61
CA LEU A 154 -16.61 14.79 2.47
C LEU A 154 -15.57 14.43 1.40
N ARG A 155 -15.19 13.17 1.30
CA ARG A 155 -14.25 12.69 0.28
C ARG A 155 -14.85 12.82 -1.13
N GLU A 156 -16.09 12.48 -1.33
CA GLU A 156 -16.78 12.63 -2.62
C GLU A 156 -16.83 14.10 -3.04
N PHE A 157 -17.18 15.01 -2.13
CA PHE A 157 -17.14 16.44 -2.41
C PHE A 157 -15.76 16.96 -2.74
N TYR A 158 -14.74 16.46 -2.04
CA TYR A 158 -13.37 16.87 -2.30
C TYR A 158 -12.88 16.39 -3.67
N ILE A 159 -13.24 15.20 -4.09
CA ILE A 159 -12.94 14.70 -5.44
C ILE A 159 -13.56 15.62 -6.50
N GLU A 160 -14.80 16.01 -6.34
CA GLU A 160 -15.46 16.93 -7.28
C GLU A 160 -14.85 18.34 -7.24
N TYR A 161 -14.50 18.83 -6.06
CA TYR A 161 -13.78 20.09 -5.88
C TYR A 161 -12.43 20.09 -6.62
N GLN A 162 -11.64 19.01 -6.48
CA GLN A 162 -10.36 18.88 -7.16
C GLN A 162 -10.51 18.76 -8.68
N LYS A 163 -11.53 18.07 -9.16
CA LYS A 163 -11.84 18.02 -10.61
C LYS A 163 -12.14 19.42 -11.16
N LYS A 164 -12.95 20.22 -10.46
CA LYS A 164 -13.25 21.61 -10.84
C LYS A 164 -11.97 22.45 -10.88
N ARG A 165 -11.15 22.42 -9.82
CA ARG A 165 -9.87 23.13 -9.77
C ARG A 165 -8.92 22.74 -10.91
N ALA A 166 -8.80 21.46 -11.19
CA ALA A 166 -7.94 20.98 -12.27
C ALA A 166 -8.43 21.45 -13.65
N ALA A 167 -9.75 21.54 -13.86
CA ALA A 167 -10.34 22.05 -15.10
C ALA A 167 -10.12 23.55 -15.34
N GLU A 168 -9.91 24.33 -14.27
CA GLU A 168 -9.63 25.77 -14.32
C GLU A 168 -8.19 26.11 -14.68
N VAL A 169 -7.26 25.12 -14.62
CA VAL A 169 -5.87 25.33 -14.94
C VAL A 169 -5.72 25.80 -16.40
N ASP A 170 -4.99 26.89 -16.60
CA ASP A 170 -4.74 27.42 -17.96
C ASP A 170 -3.59 26.69 -18.66
N ASP A 171 -3.83 25.43 -18.95
CA ASP A 171 -2.97 24.54 -19.73
C ASP A 171 -3.83 23.72 -20.68
N ALA A 172 -3.73 24.00 -21.97
CA ALA A 172 -4.56 23.35 -23.01
C ALA A 172 -4.34 21.83 -23.08
N ARG A 173 -3.12 21.37 -22.80
CA ARG A 173 -2.78 19.94 -22.76
C ARG A 173 -3.48 19.26 -21.59
N LEU A 174 -3.41 19.84 -20.38
CA LEU A 174 -4.08 19.30 -19.22
C LEU A 174 -5.60 19.29 -19.38
N LYS A 175 -6.19 20.34 -19.97
CA LYS A 175 -7.62 20.36 -20.30
C LYS A 175 -8.00 19.21 -21.23
N PHE A 176 -7.15 18.92 -22.23
CA PHE A 176 -7.37 17.79 -23.13
C PHE A 176 -7.26 16.46 -22.40
N GLU A 177 -6.22 16.22 -21.60
CA GLU A 177 -6.06 15.00 -20.80
C GLU A 177 -7.25 14.79 -19.85
N ILE A 178 -7.66 15.84 -19.12
CA ILE A 178 -8.81 15.79 -18.23
C ILE A 178 -10.08 15.41 -19.01
N SER A 179 -10.35 16.04 -20.15
CA SER A 179 -11.55 15.80 -20.94
C SER A 179 -11.64 14.37 -21.49
N THR A 180 -10.49 13.77 -21.81
CA THR A 180 -10.42 12.42 -22.41
C THR A 180 -10.45 11.30 -21.38
N VAL A 181 -9.92 11.55 -20.17
CA VAL A 181 -9.69 10.50 -19.17
C VAL A 181 -10.76 10.50 -18.08
N LEU A 182 -11.32 11.64 -17.68
CA LEU A 182 -12.33 11.72 -16.60
C LEU A 182 -13.62 10.95 -16.90
N SER A 183 -13.86 10.54 -18.14
CA SER A 183 -15.00 9.68 -18.50
C SER A 183 -14.86 8.23 -18.00
N LYS A 184 -13.64 7.79 -17.65
CA LYS A 184 -13.41 6.46 -17.07
C LYS A 184 -13.82 6.43 -15.61
N GLU A 185 -14.50 5.38 -15.21
CA GLU A 185 -14.94 5.18 -13.82
C GLU A 185 -13.74 5.04 -12.86
N GLY A 186 -13.86 5.65 -11.69
CA GLY A 186 -12.89 5.54 -10.60
C GLY A 186 -11.63 6.37 -10.76
N ILE A 187 -11.52 7.21 -11.78
CA ILE A 187 -10.38 8.11 -11.93
C ILE A 187 -10.50 9.27 -10.96
N GLU A 188 -9.41 9.52 -10.23
CA GLU A 188 -9.28 10.65 -9.33
C GLU A 188 -8.21 11.63 -9.87
N VAL A 189 -8.47 12.92 -9.67
CA VAL A 189 -7.57 14.01 -10.08
C VAL A 189 -7.31 14.89 -8.87
N CYS A 190 -6.06 15.28 -8.66
CA CYS A 190 -5.67 16.19 -7.60
C CYS A 190 -4.71 17.24 -8.13
N MET A 191 -4.96 18.49 -7.81
CA MET A 191 -4.06 19.58 -8.11
C MET A 191 -3.14 19.84 -6.91
N VAL A 192 -1.85 19.80 -7.14
CA VAL A 192 -0.83 20.18 -6.16
C VAL A 192 -0.40 21.61 -6.39
N SER A 193 -0.39 22.36 -5.31
CA SER A 193 -0.02 23.77 -5.34
C SER A 193 1.19 24.01 -4.41
N SER A 194 2.16 24.79 -4.86
CA SER A 194 3.26 25.25 -4.02
C SER A 194 3.17 26.78 -3.89
N ASN A 195 3.23 27.29 -2.67
CA ASN A 195 3.08 28.71 -2.38
C ASN A 195 1.82 29.36 -2.98
N GLY A 196 0.69 28.64 -2.93
CA GLY A 196 -0.60 29.11 -3.45
C GLY A 196 -0.71 29.15 -4.98
N ARG A 197 0.22 28.53 -5.69
CA ARG A 197 0.20 28.44 -7.16
C ARG A 197 0.17 26.99 -7.61
N PRO A 198 -0.68 26.64 -8.59
CA PRO A 198 -0.70 25.30 -9.15
C PRO A 198 0.64 24.93 -9.80
N ASP A 199 1.21 23.80 -9.41
CA ASP A 199 2.48 23.31 -9.95
C ASP A 199 2.31 22.02 -10.75
N GLU A 200 1.47 21.11 -10.29
CA GLU A 200 1.28 19.80 -10.88
C GLU A 200 -0.16 19.34 -10.77
N VAL A 201 -0.58 18.53 -11.74
CA VAL A 201 -1.83 17.77 -11.68
C VAL A 201 -1.51 16.28 -11.60
N LYS A 202 -1.99 15.62 -10.58
CA LYS A 202 -1.84 14.17 -10.35
C LYS A 202 -3.12 13.45 -10.74
N PHE A 203 -3.00 12.39 -11.51
CA PHE A 203 -4.09 11.48 -11.85
C PHE A 203 -3.84 10.13 -11.18
N ALA A 204 -4.88 9.55 -10.62
CA ALA A 204 -4.92 8.18 -10.16
C ALA A 204 -5.90 7.41 -11.06
N VAL A 205 -5.36 6.56 -11.92
CA VAL A 205 -6.13 5.82 -12.93
C VAL A 205 -6.20 4.37 -12.53
N PRO A 206 -7.36 3.83 -12.13
CA PRO A 206 -7.50 2.41 -11.85
C PRO A 206 -7.40 1.60 -13.14
N LEU A 207 -6.63 0.52 -13.11
CA LEU A 207 -6.49 -0.43 -14.21
C LEU A 207 -7.49 -1.57 -13.99
N LEU A 208 -8.74 -1.37 -14.42
CA LEU A 208 -9.90 -2.19 -14.06
C LEU A 208 -9.93 -3.55 -14.78
N ASP A 209 -9.27 -3.67 -15.93
CA ASP A 209 -9.37 -4.87 -16.79
C ASP A 209 -8.42 -6.00 -16.39
N LEU A 210 -7.71 -5.86 -15.25
CA LEU A 210 -6.76 -6.85 -14.78
C LEU A 210 -7.45 -7.87 -13.85
N ASP A 211 -7.53 -9.11 -14.29
CA ASP A 211 -8.03 -10.21 -13.45
C ASP A 211 -6.94 -10.69 -12.49
N LEU A 212 -6.69 -9.92 -11.45
CA LEU A 212 -5.70 -10.22 -10.42
C LEU A 212 -6.09 -11.42 -9.53
N ALA A 213 -7.37 -11.81 -9.53
CA ALA A 213 -7.82 -12.99 -8.80
C ALA A 213 -7.20 -14.29 -9.35
N LYS A 214 -6.81 -14.31 -10.63
CA LYS A 214 -6.11 -15.45 -11.25
C LYS A 214 -4.65 -15.59 -10.84
N LEU A 215 -4.01 -14.57 -10.31
CA LEU A 215 -2.61 -14.61 -9.88
C LEU A 215 -2.37 -15.73 -8.86
N VAL A 216 -3.23 -15.83 -7.85
CA VAL A 216 -3.16 -16.87 -6.82
C VAL A 216 -4.55 -17.48 -6.65
N PRO A 217 -4.91 -18.51 -7.43
CA PRO A 217 -6.20 -19.17 -7.30
C PRO A 217 -6.44 -19.70 -5.89
N GLY A 218 -7.59 -19.36 -5.30
CA GLY A 218 -7.97 -19.79 -3.96
C GLY A 218 -7.30 -19.02 -2.82
N CYS A 219 -6.55 -17.95 -3.10
CA CYS A 219 -6.04 -17.06 -2.06
C CYS A 219 -7.19 -16.27 -1.42
N PRO A 220 -7.37 -16.33 -0.10
CA PRO A 220 -8.41 -15.57 0.59
C PRO A 220 -7.96 -14.11 0.74
N TRP A 221 -8.00 -13.35 -0.36
CA TRP A 221 -7.75 -11.92 -0.32
C TRP A 221 -8.74 -11.24 0.63
N LYS A 222 -8.25 -10.49 1.59
CA LYS A 222 -9.10 -9.72 2.52
C LYS A 222 -9.80 -8.57 1.81
N LEU A 223 -9.14 -8.00 0.80
CA LEU A 223 -9.61 -6.87 0.01
C LEU A 223 -9.44 -7.16 -1.48
N PRO A 224 -10.27 -6.56 -2.36
CA PRO A 224 -10.04 -6.61 -3.79
C PRO A 224 -8.66 -6.06 -4.13
N GLN A 225 -7.88 -6.82 -4.90
CA GLN A 225 -6.56 -6.38 -5.32
C GLN A 225 -6.68 -5.40 -6.49
N LYS A 226 -5.92 -4.31 -6.45
CA LYS A 226 -5.98 -3.25 -7.46
C LYS A 226 -4.58 -2.78 -7.84
N ILE A 227 -4.46 -2.36 -9.09
CA ILE A 227 -3.31 -1.63 -9.61
C ILE A 227 -3.81 -0.30 -10.17
N HIS A 228 -3.10 0.78 -9.85
CA HIS A 228 -3.36 2.12 -10.36
C HIS A 228 -2.14 2.65 -11.08
N LEU A 229 -2.38 3.41 -12.14
CA LEU A 229 -1.37 4.29 -12.72
C LEU A 229 -1.44 5.65 -12.04
N GLN A 230 -0.33 6.08 -11.45
CA GLN A 230 -0.11 7.47 -11.05
C GLN A 230 0.56 8.20 -12.20
N ALA A 231 -0.11 9.21 -12.73
CA ALA A 231 0.44 10.10 -13.74
C ALA A 231 0.50 11.52 -13.18
N VAL A 232 1.69 12.12 -13.16
CA VAL A 232 1.92 13.47 -12.64
C VAL A 232 2.34 14.37 -13.77
N PHE A 233 1.50 15.33 -14.11
CA PHE A 233 1.74 16.32 -15.15
C PHE A 233 2.19 17.64 -14.53
N PRO A 234 3.39 18.13 -14.85
CA PRO A 234 3.77 19.48 -14.47
C PRO A 234 2.96 20.50 -15.28
N ILE A 235 2.51 21.56 -14.63
CA ILE A 235 1.78 22.64 -15.27
C ILE A 235 2.79 23.54 -16.00
N SER A 236 2.60 23.70 -17.31
CA SER A 236 3.45 24.56 -18.12
C SER A 236 3.11 26.04 -17.88
N ARG A 237 4.10 26.81 -17.43
CA ARG A 237 3.97 28.26 -17.20
C ARG A 237 4.39 29.10 -18.40
N SER A 238 4.87 28.48 -19.46
CA SER A 238 5.38 29.14 -20.63
C SER A 238 4.78 28.59 -21.90
N TYR A 239 4.12 29.43 -22.67
CA TYR A 239 3.53 29.04 -23.96
C TYR A 239 4.56 28.64 -25.03
N SER A 240 5.84 28.87 -24.77
CA SER A 240 6.93 28.57 -25.71
C SER A 240 7.72 27.29 -25.40
N SER A 241 7.45 26.64 -24.26
CA SER A 241 8.16 25.42 -23.88
C SER A 241 7.43 24.18 -24.40
N VAL A 242 8.21 23.21 -24.93
CA VAL A 242 7.69 21.89 -25.25
C VAL A 242 7.17 21.26 -23.94
N PRO A 243 5.92 20.78 -23.89
CA PRO A 243 5.37 20.16 -22.72
C PRO A 243 6.22 18.95 -22.30
N SER A 244 6.65 18.90 -21.04
CA SER A 244 7.39 17.74 -20.55
C SER A 244 6.49 16.51 -20.43
N ALA A 245 7.06 15.32 -20.64
CA ALA A 245 6.35 14.07 -20.42
C ALA A 245 5.87 13.96 -18.95
N PRO A 246 4.72 13.32 -18.68
CA PRO A 246 4.28 13.06 -17.31
C PRO A 246 5.24 12.09 -16.60
N ARG A 247 5.36 12.21 -15.29
CA ARG A 247 5.99 11.19 -14.48
C ARG A 247 4.97 10.10 -14.19
N LEU A 248 5.33 8.86 -14.53
CA LEU A 248 4.45 7.70 -14.43
C LEU A 248 4.95 6.73 -13.38
N LYS A 249 4.06 6.22 -12.56
CA LYS A 249 4.35 5.20 -11.55
C LYS A 249 3.16 4.25 -11.43
N LEU A 250 3.44 2.95 -11.32
CA LEU A 250 2.42 1.99 -10.92
C LEU A 250 2.39 1.86 -9.40
N VAL A 251 1.18 1.69 -8.89
CA VAL A 251 0.90 1.54 -7.47
C VAL A 251 -0.07 0.38 -7.29
N SER A 252 0.19 -0.51 -6.35
CA SER A 252 -0.66 -1.69 -6.08
C SER A 252 -1.03 -1.79 -4.61
N THR A 253 -2.08 -2.55 -4.31
CA THR A 253 -2.41 -2.93 -2.95
C THR A 253 -1.26 -3.70 -2.29
N PRO A 254 -1.04 -3.57 -0.96
CA PRO A 254 0.10 -4.17 -0.26
C PRO A 254 0.16 -5.69 -0.37
N ASP A 255 -0.98 -6.36 -0.28
CA ASP A 255 -1.06 -7.82 -0.35
C ASP A 255 -0.57 -8.33 -1.70
N LEU A 256 -0.80 -7.56 -2.78
CA LEU A 256 -0.37 -7.91 -4.12
C LEU A 256 1.15 -7.88 -4.27
N LYS A 257 1.85 -6.97 -3.57
CA LYS A 257 3.32 -6.84 -3.63
C LYS A 257 4.07 -8.13 -3.29
N SER A 258 3.49 -8.97 -2.43
CA SER A 258 4.08 -10.26 -2.05
C SER A 258 4.13 -11.27 -3.21
N PHE A 259 3.30 -11.08 -4.23
CA PHE A 259 3.16 -12.00 -5.37
C PHE A 259 3.55 -11.37 -6.69
N PHE A 260 3.32 -10.06 -6.83
CA PHE A 260 3.57 -9.30 -8.04
C PHE A 260 4.06 -7.90 -7.69
N SER A 261 5.35 -7.65 -7.93
CA SER A 261 5.97 -6.33 -7.70
C SER A 261 5.69 -5.43 -8.90
N VAL A 262 4.85 -4.42 -8.70
CA VAL A 262 4.59 -3.41 -9.74
C VAL A 262 5.80 -2.51 -10.02
N ASP A 263 6.75 -2.45 -9.07
CA ASP A 263 7.98 -1.69 -9.23
C ASP A 263 8.93 -2.32 -10.27
N ASP A 264 8.79 -3.64 -10.51
CA ASP A 264 9.57 -4.39 -11.52
C ASP A 264 8.93 -4.35 -12.92
N VAL A 265 7.72 -3.80 -13.03
CA VAL A 265 6.99 -3.71 -14.29
C VAL A 265 7.65 -2.68 -15.21
N LYS A 266 7.98 -3.11 -16.43
CA LYS A 266 8.47 -2.20 -17.47
C LYS A 266 7.30 -1.43 -18.06
N LEU A 267 7.23 -0.14 -17.73
CA LEU A 267 6.27 0.76 -18.34
C LEU A 267 6.58 0.97 -19.83
N PRO A 268 5.55 1.01 -20.71
CA PRO A 268 5.74 1.45 -22.08
C PRO A 268 6.33 2.88 -22.11
N PRO A 269 7.16 3.22 -23.12
CA PRO A 269 7.66 4.58 -23.23
C PRO A 269 6.52 5.56 -23.55
N TRP A 270 6.55 6.72 -22.90
CA TRP A 270 5.70 7.84 -23.27
C TRP A 270 6.30 8.56 -24.48
N LEU A 271 5.60 8.57 -25.60
CA LEU A 271 6.07 9.22 -26.83
C LEU A 271 5.62 10.67 -26.87
N ASP A 272 6.39 11.50 -27.56
CA ASP A 272 6.05 12.92 -27.76
C ASP A 272 4.69 13.05 -28.48
N GLY A 273 3.82 13.88 -27.91
CA GLY A 273 2.47 14.08 -28.43
C GLY A 273 1.44 13.03 -28.02
N MET A 274 1.85 11.98 -27.31
CA MET A 274 0.94 10.95 -26.77
C MET A 274 0.07 11.53 -25.65
N CYS A 275 -1.17 11.04 -25.53
CA CYS A 275 -2.07 11.32 -24.41
C CYS A 275 -2.34 10.07 -23.58
N MET A 276 -2.92 10.26 -22.38
CA MET A 276 -3.25 9.12 -21.51
C MET A 276 -4.26 8.16 -22.15
N ALA A 277 -5.21 8.67 -22.92
CA ALA A 277 -6.20 7.82 -23.60
C ALA A 277 -5.55 6.83 -24.59
N GLU A 278 -4.42 7.20 -25.20
CA GLU A 278 -3.62 6.34 -26.07
C GLU A 278 -2.64 5.46 -25.28
N TYR A 279 -2.11 5.98 -24.18
CA TYR A 279 -1.14 5.28 -23.34
C TYR A 279 -1.75 4.11 -22.57
N LEU A 280 -2.94 4.32 -21.99
CA LEU A 280 -3.57 3.34 -21.09
C LEU A 280 -3.82 1.98 -21.73
N PRO A 281 -4.34 1.84 -22.98
CA PRO A 281 -4.53 0.54 -23.61
C PRO A 281 -3.22 -0.25 -23.77
N ASN A 282 -2.14 0.43 -24.15
CA ASN A 282 -0.81 -0.18 -24.26
C ASN A 282 -0.27 -0.66 -22.91
N LEU A 283 -0.48 0.13 -21.86
CA LEU A 283 -0.10 -0.23 -20.51
C LEU A 283 -0.89 -1.44 -20.00
N GLU A 284 -2.20 -1.43 -20.19
CA GLU A 284 -3.08 -2.52 -19.75
C GLU A 284 -2.73 -3.84 -20.45
N GLU A 285 -2.45 -3.83 -21.75
CA GLU A 285 -2.05 -5.02 -22.51
C GLU A 285 -0.69 -5.55 -22.01
N ASN A 286 0.28 -4.66 -21.81
CA ASN A 286 1.60 -5.03 -21.28
C ASN A 286 1.49 -5.64 -19.89
N LEU A 287 0.66 -5.05 -19.01
CA LEU A 287 0.40 -5.58 -17.68
C LEU A 287 -0.29 -6.94 -17.70
N LYS A 288 -1.26 -7.16 -18.60
CA LYS A 288 -1.92 -8.47 -18.79
C LYS A 288 -0.90 -9.56 -19.06
N ILE A 289 0.06 -9.31 -19.96
CA ILE A 289 1.12 -10.26 -20.30
C ILE A 289 1.97 -10.55 -19.06
N GLN A 290 2.40 -9.53 -18.32
CA GLN A 290 3.26 -9.68 -17.14
C GLN A 290 2.52 -10.37 -15.99
N VAL A 291 1.23 -10.11 -15.80
CA VAL A 291 0.38 -10.82 -14.81
C VAL A 291 0.26 -12.31 -15.16
N VAL A 292 0.09 -12.66 -16.44
CA VAL A 292 0.05 -14.05 -16.89
C VAL A 292 1.39 -14.75 -16.64
N GLU A 293 2.52 -14.09 -16.95
CA GLU A 293 3.86 -14.63 -16.65
C GLU A 293 4.06 -14.83 -15.14
N ALA A 294 3.64 -13.88 -14.32
CA ALA A 294 3.71 -13.99 -12.86
C ALA A 294 2.86 -15.15 -12.33
N SER A 295 1.64 -15.31 -12.84
CA SER A 295 0.76 -16.43 -12.50
C SER A 295 1.39 -17.78 -12.85
N ALA A 296 2.01 -17.90 -14.02
CA ALA A 296 2.73 -19.10 -14.44
C ALA A 296 3.93 -19.39 -13.52
N SER A 297 4.68 -18.36 -13.11
CA SER A 297 5.78 -18.47 -12.15
C SER A 297 5.29 -18.93 -10.77
N ILE A 298 4.22 -18.37 -10.26
CA ILE A 298 3.60 -18.77 -8.98
C ILE A 298 3.15 -20.24 -9.06
N GLY A 299 2.50 -20.64 -10.15
CA GLY A 299 2.09 -22.03 -10.37
C GLY A 299 3.27 -23.00 -10.42
N SER A 300 4.38 -22.59 -11.04
CA SER A 300 5.61 -23.40 -11.08
C SER A 300 6.25 -23.52 -9.69
N ARG A 301 6.32 -22.45 -8.90
CA ARG A 301 6.81 -22.50 -7.52
C ARG A 301 5.96 -23.41 -6.64
N ARG A 302 4.64 -23.33 -6.77
CA ARG A 302 3.72 -24.19 -6.03
C ARG A 302 3.97 -25.67 -6.34
N ARG A 303 4.02 -26.05 -7.62
CA ARG A 303 4.30 -27.42 -8.05
C ARG A 303 5.67 -27.91 -7.59
N PHE A 304 6.68 -27.03 -7.60
CA PHE A 304 8.01 -27.34 -7.08
C PHE A 304 7.97 -27.63 -5.57
N ILE A 305 7.28 -26.80 -4.78
CA ILE A 305 7.10 -27.03 -3.33
C ILE A 305 6.33 -28.33 -3.07
N GLU A 306 5.28 -28.60 -3.85
CA GLU A 306 4.51 -29.84 -3.75
C GLU A 306 5.35 -31.07 -4.09
N ALA A 307 6.31 -30.96 -5.01
CA ALA A 307 7.23 -32.04 -5.36
C ALA A 307 8.35 -32.26 -4.31
N LEU A 308 8.71 -31.23 -3.52
CA LEU A 308 9.71 -31.37 -2.45
C LEU A 308 9.26 -32.37 -1.37
N ALA A 309 8.01 -32.33 -0.95
CA ALA A 309 7.52 -33.12 0.17
C ALA A 309 7.71 -34.65 -0.01
N PRO A 310 7.33 -35.29 -1.13
CA PRO A 310 7.55 -36.73 -1.31
C PRO A 310 9.01 -37.10 -1.49
N THR A 311 9.85 -36.22 -2.03
CA THR A 311 11.26 -36.51 -2.28
C THR A 311 12.06 -36.37 -1.01
N PHE A 312 11.89 -35.26 -0.27
CA PHE A 312 12.57 -34.99 0.99
C PHE A 312 11.91 -35.66 2.22
N GLY A 313 10.80 -36.33 2.06
CA GLY A 313 10.26 -37.29 3.04
C GLY A 313 11.03 -38.61 3.08
N ARG A 314 11.94 -38.86 2.12
CA ARG A 314 12.91 -39.96 2.19
C ARG A 314 14.01 -39.58 3.19
N PRO A 315 14.51 -40.52 4.02
CA PRO A 315 15.60 -40.20 4.96
C PRO A 315 16.86 -39.80 4.17
N LEU A 316 17.12 -38.49 4.14
CA LEU A 316 18.45 -37.99 3.95
C LEU A 316 19.17 -38.21 5.28
N GLU A 317 20.36 -38.76 5.27
CA GLU A 317 21.22 -38.82 6.48
C GLU A 317 21.63 -37.43 6.99
N ALA A 318 20.95 -36.40 6.60
CA ALA A 318 21.33 -35.02 6.79
C ALA A 318 20.25 -34.18 7.48
N ASP A 319 20.73 -33.24 8.08
CA ASP A 319 20.26 -32.03 8.70
C ASP A 319 19.23 -31.25 7.86
N PRO A 320 18.45 -30.33 8.44
CA PRO A 320 17.48 -29.53 7.71
C PRO A 320 18.09 -28.80 6.50
N VAL A 321 17.39 -28.86 5.37
CA VAL A 321 17.75 -28.12 4.16
C VAL A 321 16.78 -26.96 3.99
N HIS A 322 17.31 -25.75 3.96
CA HIS A 322 16.55 -24.53 3.74
C HIS A 322 16.56 -24.16 2.27
N PHE A 323 15.37 -23.93 1.72
CA PHE A 323 15.17 -23.47 0.34
C PHE A 323 14.71 -22.02 0.33
N VAL A 324 15.46 -21.15 -0.33
CA VAL A 324 15.03 -19.78 -0.65
C VAL A 324 14.66 -19.74 -2.13
N ILE A 325 13.35 -19.75 -2.42
CA ILE A 325 12.82 -19.78 -3.78
C ILE A 325 12.60 -18.35 -4.26
N PRO A 326 13.34 -17.88 -5.31
CA PRO A 326 13.25 -16.51 -5.78
C PRO A 326 11.92 -16.22 -6.48
N LEU A 327 11.54 -14.95 -6.56
CA LEU A 327 10.32 -14.52 -7.27
C LEU A 327 10.39 -14.85 -8.78
N GLN A 328 11.57 -14.80 -9.37
CA GLN A 328 11.81 -15.13 -10.78
C GLN A 328 11.94 -16.65 -11.05
N PHE A 329 11.57 -17.50 -10.09
CA PHE A 329 11.53 -18.96 -10.32
C PHE A 329 10.55 -19.28 -11.48
N PRO A 330 10.87 -20.20 -12.40
CA PRO A 330 12.05 -21.07 -12.47
C PRO A 330 13.26 -20.47 -13.23
N LYS A 331 13.18 -19.21 -13.69
CA LYS A 331 14.30 -18.55 -14.42
C LYS A 331 15.55 -18.45 -13.54
N GLN A 332 15.35 -18.22 -12.24
CA GLN A 332 16.40 -18.29 -11.22
C GLN A 332 16.21 -19.54 -10.37
N GLN A 333 17.32 -20.22 -10.08
CA GLN A 333 17.33 -21.39 -9.22
C GLN A 333 17.14 -21.00 -7.74
N PRO A 334 16.56 -21.90 -6.91
CA PRO A 334 16.56 -21.73 -5.45
C PRO A 334 17.96 -21.67 -4.88
N VAL A 335 18.13 -20.94 -3.80
CA VAL A 335 19.35 -20.98 -2.99
C VAL A 335 19.13 -21.98 -1.86
N LEU A 336 20.10 -22.89 -1.66
CA LEU A 336 20.04 -23.93 -0.65
C LEU A 336 21.00 -23.59 0.49
N THR A 337 20.62 -23.92 1.72
CA THR A 337 21.50 -23.83 2.89
C THR A 337 21.27 -25.06 3.75
N LEU A 338 22.36 -25.73 4.13
CA LEU A 338 22.35 -26.87 5.03
C LEU A 338 22.53 -26.36 6.48
N GLU A 339 21.78 -26.93 7.40
CA GLU A 339 21.87 -26.63 8.84
C GLU A 339 22.16 -27.92 9.59
N SER A 340 23.12 -27.89 10.51
CA SER A 340 23.42 -29.07 11.33
C SER A 340 22.53 -29.15 12.54
N SER A 341 21.86 -30.27 12.73
CA SER A 341 21.07 -30.55 13.94
C SER A 341 21.91 -31.00 15.13
N GLN A 342 23.18 -31.33 14.90
CA GLN A 342 24.07 -31.94 15.92
C GLN A 342 25.25 -31.06 16.33
N HIS A 343 25.62 -30.09 15.48
CA HIS A 343 26.81 -29.27 15.69
C HIS A 343 26.43 -27.80 15.84
N PHE A 344 26.98 -27.17 16.90
CA PHE A 344 26.68 -25.78 17.24
C PHE A 344 27.97 -24.96 17.30
N ASN A 345 27.90 -23.71 16.94
CA ASN A 345 29.01 -22.78 17.05
C ASN A 345 29.24 -22.32 18.52
N ALA A 346 30.24 -21.49 18.75
CA ALA A 346 30.57 -20.98 20.09
C ALA A 346 29.44 -20.14 20.73
N GLN A 347 28.48 -19.66 19.96
CA GLN A 347 27.31 -18.91 20.40
C GLN A 347 26.09 -19.81 20.67
N GLY A 348 26.21 -21.13 20.49
CA GLY A 348 25.11 -22.08 20.67
C GLY A 348 24.11 -22.11 19.50
N LEU A 349 24.45 -21.52 18.35
CA LEU A 349 23.65 -21.58 17.14
C LEU A 349 24.07 -22.76 16.28
N PRO A 350 23.14 -23.42 15.56
CA PRO A 350 23.48 -24.49 14.62
C PRO A 350 24.53 -24.02 13.59
N ILE A 351 25.42 -24.90 13.22
CA ILE A 351 26.36 -24.62 12.12
C ILE A 351 25.58 -24.68 10.82
N MET A 352 25.73 -23.64 9.99
CA MET A 352 25.11 -23.55 8.67
C MET A 352 26.17 -23.58 7.57
N SER A 353 25.82 -24.15 6.41
CA SER A 353 26.68 -24.08 5.23
C SER A 353 26.67 -22.67 4.63
N ALA A 354 27.67 -22.37 3.80
CA ALA A 354 27.52 -21.26 2.85
C ALA A 354 26.30 -21.51 1.93
N PRO A 355 25.66 -20.45 1.41
CA PRO A 355 24.61 -20.58 0.41
C PRO A 355 25.09 -21.39 -0.80
N VAL A 356 24.40 -22.47 -1.13
CA VAL A 356 24.71 -23.36 -2.25
C VAL A 356 23.79 -23.00 -3.42
N ASN A 357 24.40 -22.60 -4.52
CA ASN A 357 23.74 -22.28 -5.79
C ASN A 357 24.48 -22.89 -7.01
N ASP A 358 25.46 -23.74 -6.77
CA ASP A 358 26.27 -24.42 -7.79
C ASP A 358 25.84 -25.89 -7.92
N TYR A 359 24.58 -26.08 -8.32
CA TYR A 359 24.02 -27.41 -8.57
C TYR A 359 23.34 -27.46 -9.94
N PRO A 360 23.12 -28.66 -10.53
CA PRO A 360 22.45 -28.79 -11.82
C PRO A 360 21.07 -28.16 -11.81
N TRP A 361 20.83 -27.20 -12.72
CA TRP A 361 19.59 -26.50 -12.83
C TRP A 361 19.23 -26.19 -14.29
N SER A 362 17.95 -26.34 -14.62
CA SER A 362 17.39 -25.82 -15.86
C SER A 362 15.97 -25.34 -15.65
N PRO A 363 15.62 -24.12 -16.07
CA PRO A 363 14.25 -23.60 -15.99
C PRO A 363 13.25 -24.34 -16.88
N ARG A 364 13.74 -25.24 -17.74
CA ARG A 364 12.93 -26.04 -18.68
C ARG A 364 12.55 -27.41 -18.14
N TRP A 365 13.16 -27.83 -17.03
CA TRP A 365 12.81 -29.09 -16.39
C TRP A 365 11.44 -29.03 -15.73
N ASP A 366 10.77 -30.17 -15.67
CA ASP A 366 9.57 -30.30 -14.85
C ASP A 366 9.94 -30.14 -13.36
N PRO A 367 9.06 -29.57 -12.53
CA PRO A 367 9.32 -29.41 -11.10
C PRO A 367 9.73 -30.69 -10.37
N THR A 368 9.21 -31.84 -10.76
CA THR A 368 9.61 -33.14 -10.20
C THR A 368 11.06 -33.48 -10.56
N GLU A 369 11.43 -33.29 -11.82
CA GLU A 369 12.83 -33.49 -12.27
C GLU A 369 13.80 -32.52 -11.57
N MET A 370 13.39 -31.25 -11.40
CA MET A 370 14.18 -30.26 -10.64
C MET A 370 14.50 -30.77 -9.23
N VAL A 371 13.48 -31.27 -8.54
CA VAL A 371 13.61 -31.76 -7.16
C VAL A 371 14.47 -33.01 -7.07
N GLU A 372 14.31 -33.98 -7.97
CA GLU A 372 15.14 -35.19 -8.00
C GLU A 372 16.63 -34.85 -8.25
N ARG A 373 16.92 -33.92 -9.17
CA ARG A 373 18.29 -33.45 -9.43
C ARG A 373 18.94 -32.76 -8.23
N ILE A 374 18.16 -31.96 -7.53
CA ILE A 374 18.59 -31.30 -6.28
C ILE A 374 18.84 -32.37 -5.21
N TYR A 375 17.97 -33.36 -5.09
CA TYR A 375 18.13 -34.45 -4.13
C TYR A 375 19.43 -35.25 -4.37
N ASP A 376 19.65 -35.65 -5.62
CA ASP A 376 20.87 -36.38 -5.98
C ASP A 376 22.16 -35.58 -5.65
N PHE A 377 22.16 -34.29 -5.94
CA PHE A 377 23.25 -33.39 -5.58
C PHE A 377 23.43 -33.28 -4.05
N LEU A 378 22.33 -33.14 -3.31
CA LEU A 378 22.39 -32.98 -1.86
C LEU A 378 22.88 -34.24 -1.13
N VAL A 379 22.75 -35.44 -1.70
CA VAL A 379 23.28 -36.67 -1.10
C VAL A 379 24.79 -36.56 -0.90
N ASP A 380 25.52 -36.04 -1.89
CA ASP A 380 26.98 -35.87 -1.80
C ASP A 380 27.35 -34.63 -0.98
N GLU A 381 26.61 -33.53 -1.15
CA GLU A 381 26.88 -32.26 -0.45
C GLU A 381 26.67 -32.39 1.06
N CYS A 382 25.65 -33.12 1.50
CA CYS A 382 25.43 -33.40 2.91
C CYS A 382 26.57 -34.17 3.57
N GLN A 383 27.19 -35.12 2.87
CA GLN A 383 28.36 -35.84 3.39
C GLN A 383 29.57 -34.91 3.55
N THR A 384 29.75 -34.00 2.59
CA THR A 384 30.81 -32.99 2.63
C THR A 384 30.59 -32.01 3.80
N PHE A 385 29.37 -31.57 3.98
CA PHE A 385 29.01 -30.69 5.07
C PHE A 385 29.15 -31.32 6.46
N LYS A 386 28.79 -32.61 6.61
CA LYS A 386 29.04 -33.37 7.86
C LYS A 386 30.51 -33.44 8.21
N LYS A 387 31.37 -33.70 7.26
CA LYS A 387 32.84 -33.69 7.48
C LYS A 387 33.31 -32.31 7.95
N PHE A 388 32.85 -31.26 7.27
CA PHE A 388 33.20 -29.90 7.63
C PHE A 388 32.74 -29.58 9.07
N CYS A 389 31.53 -29.95 9.46
CA CYS A 389 31.03 -29.74 10.82
C CYS A 389 31.88 -30.48 11.86
N SER A 390 32.23 -31.73 11.57
CA SER A 390 33.06 -32.53 12.49
C SER A 390 34.50 -31.99 12.64
N ASP A 391 35.09 -31.46 11.58
CA ASP A 391 36.42 -30.86 11.60
C ASP A 391 36.44 -29.47 12.27
N SER A 392 35.30 -28.78 12.27
CA SER A 392 35.15 -27.44 12.84
C SER A 392 35.02 -27.42 14.38
N ILE A 393 34.85 -28.59 15.01
CA ILE A 393 34.81 -28.70 16.47
C ILE A 393 36.27 -28.83 16.97
N PRO A 394 36.76 -27.87 17.81
CA PRO A 394 38.05 -28.03 18.44
C PRO A 394 38.03 -29.31 19.27
N GLN A 395 38.90 -30.26 18.92
CA GLN A 395 39.11 -31.44 19.77
C GLN A 395 39.58 -30.92 21.15
N GLN A 396 38.65 -30.92 22.11
CA GLN A 396 39.04 -30.74 23.52
C GLN A 396 39.94 -31.91 23.85
N LYS A 397 41.26 -31.65 23.92
CA LYS A 397 42.26 -32.54 24.55
C LYS A 397 42.29 -32.29 26.06
#